data_e386d923f5892d3aec1f2cde6bbe66c4
#
_entry.id   e386d923f5892d3aec1f2cde6bbe66c4
#
_cell.length_a   1.000
_cell.length_b   1.000
_cell.length_c   1.000
_cell.angle_alpha   90.00
_cell.angle_beta   90.00
_cell.angle_gamma   90.00
#
_symmetry.space_group_name_H-M   'P 1'
#
loop_
_entity.id
_entity.type
_entity.pdbx_description
1 polymer ?
#
loop_
_entity_poly.entity_id
_entity_poly.type
_entity_poly.pdbx_seq_one_letter_code
_entity_poly.pdbx_strand_id
1 'polypeptide(L)'
;LSDSPRKKTTPQSSKKIITYAIIGIVAVAAVYVAMFSRSAPEISGPGTNTQNDEAMQQRFEEQFCGTQTAPNSNTYVAEVALPAECEMPVGIAIDGAKVWYVSTKRGLLGSYDTAAGTFNEYEIPSWPTRSLPFTSVPSWSMSWTVKIDGRGENIWFTDQNNTIWRFNQSTEDFDMFKVPAKYPSMMDFDSNGNLYFIGINSQSLFFGNVSRIQNGTSEGFAEISLPLEGFSGVSSDLVTSGGLVVDKERSDVWVSLLAFQQKKGQLFQYDIETNKVVRIVDLPTDLGAPVGMELDNYGNVWVADHGTSTFFRYDPSMDNITRFVTSIASPKIYGGSTPPNAYTLPYWIDKGGDGSLWFNEHTGNKIGRFDPEELALVEYWIPSQNRAWALCPPEATVCGIANAMQFAVDPENHLWFTEWTENKIAKLDASKQVPIAVVTPAEVALARGESTEIKVTVVASSDFSGQMMASGTFMPNAALGNSTGIFSEESVSLSSGSSKEISYTFTAEQDLKQGQYTIMLGAGNDDVSYMKAVRVNII
;
A
#
# COMPACT_ATOMS: atom_id res chain seq x y z
N LEU A 1 57.88 -3.46 -37.55
CA LEU A 1 57.42 -2.16 -38.03
C LEU A 1 55.96 -2.29 -38.52
N SER A 2 54.98 -2.06 -37.68
CA SER A 2 53.72 -1.32 -37.89
C SER A 2 52.81 -1.57 -36.69
N ASP A 3 52.69 -0.55 -35.88
CA ASP A 3 51.73 -0.47 -34.81
C ASP A 3 50.32 -0.48 -35.35
N SER A 4 49.47 -1.31 -34.74
CA SER A 4 48.01 -1.32 -34.96
C SER A 4 47.33 -0.94 -33.61
N PRO A 5 46.46 0.06 -33.56
CA PRO A 5 45.90 0.54 -32.31
C PRO A 5 44.81 -0.39 -31.76
N ARG A 6 44.93 -0.81 -30.51
CA ARG A 6 43.91 -1.51 -29.73
C ARG A 6 42.63 -0.65 -29.59
N LYS A 7 41.51 -1.11 -30.13
CA LYS A 7 40.19 -0.58 -29.83
C LYS A 7 39.82 -0.84 -28.38
N LYS A 8 39.64 0.24 -27.62
CA LYS A 8 38.97 0.17 -26.29
C LYS A 8 37.50 -0.11 -26.50
N THR A 9 37.04 -1.27 -26.08
CA THR A 9 35.62 -1.57 -25.95
C THR A 9 35.10 -0.97 -24.65
N THR A 10 34.26 0.04 -24.75
CA THR A 10 33.49 0.62 -23.63
C THR A 10 32.33 -0.30 -23.30
N PRO A 11 32.01 -0.56 -22.03
CA PRO A 11 30.88 -1.40 -21.66
C PRO A 11 29.57 -0.64 -21.88
N GLN A 12 28.81 -1.07 -22.87
CA GLN A 12 27.52 -0.48 -23.27
C GLN A 12 26.33 -1.09 -22.50
N SER A 13 26.58 -1.91 -21.45
CA SER A 13 25.54 -2.66 -20.75
C SER A 13 24.92 -1.95 -19.53
N SER A 14 25.63 -1.01 -18.90
CA SER A 14 25.16 -0.39 -17.67
C SER A 14 24.06 0.67 -17.86
N LYS A 15 23.98 1.32 -19.02
CA LYS A 15 22.94 2.34 -19.28
C LYS A 15 21.55 1.74 -19.55
N LYS A 16 21.46 0.55 -20.14
CA LYS A 16 20.17 -0.11 -20.40
C LYS A 16 19.51 -0.65 -19.13
N ILE A 17 20.29 -1.15 -18.17
CA ILE A 17 19.78 -1.69 -16.89
C ILE A 17 19.22 -0.56 -16.01
N ILE A 18 19.85 0.61 -16.00
CA ILE A 18 19.35 1.78 -15.25
C ILE A 18 18.04 2.30 -15.86
N THR A 19 17.88 2.24 -17.18
CA THR A 19 16.66 2.68 -17.86
C THR A 19 15.47 1.74 -17.57
N TYR A 20 15.69 0.44 -17.40
CA TYR A 20 14.60 -0.51 -17.11
C TYR A 20 14.17 -0.54 -15.63
N ALA A 21 15.08 -0.30 -14.69
CA ALA A 21 14.73 -0.14 -13.27
C ALA A 21 13.89 1.14 -13.03
N ILE A 22 14.15 2.19 -13.78
CA ILE A 22 13.34 3.42 -13.78
C ILE A 22 11.96 3.16 -14.40
N ILE A 23 11.83 2.26 -15.37
CA ILE A 23 10.54 1.95 -16.02
C ILE A 23 9.59 1.17 -15.10
N GLY A 24 10.07 0.28 -14.24
CA GLY A 24 9.23 -0.43 -13.26
C GLY A 24 8.68 0.49 -12.16
N ILE A 25 9.51 1.38 -11.62
CA ILE A 25 9.11 2.43 -10.67
C ILE A 25 8.24 3.47 -11.38
N VAL A 26 8.53 3.77 -12.64
CA VAL A 26 7.76 4.68 -13.51
C VAL A 26 6.43 4.05 -13.93
N ALA A 27 6.24 2.73 -13.98
CA ALA A 27 4.93 2.16 -14.35
C ALA A 27 3.89 2.34 -13.24
N VAL A 28 4.23 2.15 -11.97
CA VAL A 28 3.31 2.43 -10.83
C VAL A 28 3.24 3.92 -10.55
N ALA A 29 4.36 4.63 -10.56
CA ALA A 29 4.38 6.09 -10.52
C ALA A 29 3.84 6.71 -11.82
N ALA A 30 3.94 6.07 -12.98
CA ALA A 30 3.36 6.56 -14.23
C ALA A 30 1.85 6.29 -14.33
N VAL A 31 1.30 5.26 -13.73
CA VAL A 31 -0.16 5.17 -13.51
C VAL A 31 -0.60 6.26 -12.54
N TYR A 32 0.14 6.50 -11.48
CA TYR A 32 -0.13 7.61 -10.53
C TYR A 32 0.14 8.99 -11.17
N VAL A 33 1.26 9.18 -11.86
CA VAL A 33 1.61 10.44 -12.56
C VAL A 33 0.85 10.59 -13.88
N ALA A 34 0.54 9.54 -14.62
CA ALA A 34 -0.24 9.62 -15.85
C ALA A 34 -1.74 9.79 -15.58
N MET A 35 -2.27 9.30 -14.47
CA MET A 35 -3.61 9.70 -14.00
C MET A 35 -3.67 11.20 -13.69
N PHE A 36 -2.52 11.85 -13.39
CA PHE A 36 -2.46 13.19 -12.82
C PHE A 36 -1.61 14.21 -13.57
N SER A 37 -0.86 13.84 -14.63
CA SER A 37 -0.08 14.80 -15.41
C SER A 37 -0.94 15.60 -16.40
N ARG A 38 -0.87 16.91 -16.29
CA ARG A 38 -1.66 17.90 -17.04
C ARG A 38 -1.16 18.22 -18.44
N SER A 39 -0.43 17.42 -19.12
CA SER A 39 -0.07 17.70 -20.51
C SER A 39 0.17 16.42 -21.28
N ALA A 40 -0.93 15.86 -21.78
CA ALA A 40 -0.79 15.06 -22.98
C ALA A 40 -0.39 16.00 -24.14
N PRO A 41 0.63 15.67 -24.95
CA PRO A 41 0.83 16.40 -26.19
C PRO A 41 -0.43 16.23 -27.02
N GLU A 42 -0.96 17.31 -27.59
CA GLU A 42 -2.01 17.25 -28.58
C GLU A 42 -1.51 16.39 -29.73
N ILE A 43 -2.03 15.18 -29.83
CA ILE A 43 -1.85 14.34 -31.02
C ILE A 43 -2.83 14.86 -32.05
N SER A 44 -2.36 15.78 -32.87
CA SER A 44 -3.09 16.26 -34.03
C SER A 44 -2.98 15.25 -35.15
N GLY A 45 -4.09 14.66 -35.55
CA GLY A 45 -4.28 14.06 -36.88
C GLY A 45 -5.18 12.82 -36.88
N PRO A 46 -6.24 12.81 -37.69
CA PRO A 46 -7.08 11.64 -37.89
C PRO A 46 -6.42 10.68 -38.86
N GLY A 47 -5.78 9.65 -38.34
CA GLY A 47 -5.31 8.51 -39.07
C GLY A 47 -5.57 7.25 -38.24
N THR A 48 -6.74 6.66 -38.40
CA THR A 48 -7.15 5.43 -37.71
C THR A 48 -6.26 4.28 -38.13
N ASN A 49 -5.31 3.92 -37.29
CA ASN A 49 -4.55 2.68 -37.42
C ASN A 49 -5.21 1.65 -36.49
N THR A 50 -6.29 1.04 -36.98
CA THR A 50 -7.15 0.09 -36.23
C THR A 50 -6.35 -1.07 -35.59
N GLN A 51 -5.26 -1.51 -36.18
CA GLN A 51 -4.40 -2.55 -35.60
C GLN A 51 -3.63 -2.08 -34.35
N ASN A 52 -3.25 -0.80 -34.28
CA ASN A 52 -2.61 -0.25 -33.09
C ASN A 52 -3.63 -0.07 -31.96
N ASP A 53 -4.86 0.27 -32.28
CA ASP A 53 -5.93 0.44 -31.31
C ASP A 53 -6.35 -0.89 -30.68
N GLU A 54 -6.47 -1.95 -31.47
CA GLU A 54 -6.75 -3.32 -30.98
C GLU A 54 -5.63 -3.84 -30.08
N ALA A 55 -4.36 -3.65 -30.47
CA ALA A 55 -3.22 -4.07 -29.66
C ALA A 55 -3.10 -3.27 -28.35
N MET A 56 -3.48 -1.99 -28.34
CA MET A 56 -3.54 -1.19 -27.12
C MET A 56 -4.69 -1.65 -26.22
N GLN A 57 -5.85 -1.93 -26.78
CA GLN A 57 -7.00 -2.46 -26.07
C GLN A 57 -6.65 -3.79 -25.39
N GLN A 58 -6.06 -4.72 -26.13
CA GLN A 58 -5.65 -6.01 -25.59
C GLN A 58 -4.65 -5.88 -24.45
N ARG A 59 -3.60 -5.04 -24.59
CA ARG A 59 -2.64 -4.78 -23.51
C ARG A 59 -3.30 -4.19 -22.29
N PHE A 60 -4.25 -3.28 -22.48
CA PHE A 60 -5.01 -2.69 -21.42
C PHE A 60 -5.84 -3.73 -20.66
N GLU A 61 -6.53 -4.61 -21.39
CA GLU A 61 -7.31 -5.69 -20.81
C GLU A 61 -6.42 -6.68 -20.03
N GLU A 62 -5.29 -7.08 -20.60
CA GLU A 62 -4.29 -7.91 -19.93
C GLU A 62 -3.77 -7.26 -18.63
N GLN A 63 -3.58 -5.94 -18.64
CA GLN A 63 -3.07 -5.19 -17.50
C GLN A 63 -4.10 -4.98 -16.40
N PHE A 64 -5.34 -4.65 -16.74
CA PHE A 64 -6.33 -4.18 -15.77
C PHE A 64 -7.52 -5.11 -15.56
N CYS A 65 -7.72 -6.10 -16.41
CA CYS A 65 -8.87 -7.00 -16.29
C CYS A 65 -8.51 -8.38 -15.73
N GLY A 66 -7.23 -8.59 -15.41
CA GLY A 66 -6.72 -9.86 -14.93
C GLY A 66 -6.64 -10.92 -16.03
N THR A 67 -6.11 -12.06 -15.64
CA THR A 67 -6.02 -13.23 -16.53
C THR A 67 -7.29 -14.07 -16.53
N GLN A 68 -8.33 -13.65 -15.78
CA GLN A 68 -9.55 -14.41 -15.50
C GLN A 68 -9.27 -15.84 -15.01
N THR A 69 -8.16 -16.01 -14.32
CA THR A 69 -7.85 -17.29 -13.70
C THR A 69 -8.87 -17.62 -12.63
N ALA A 70 -9.17 -18.89 -12.46
CA ALA A 70 -9.98 -19.36 -11.34
C ALA A 70 -9.41 -18.82 -10.01
N PRO A 71 -10.28 -18.57 -9.00
CA PRO A 71 -9.82 -18.19 -7.67
C PRO A 71 -8.77 -19.16 -7.16
N ASN A 72 -7.69 -18.65 -6.65
CA ASN A 72 -6.61 -19.41 -6.07
C ASN A 72 -6.70 -19.32 -4.54
N SER A 73 -6.04 -20.23 -3.83
CA SER A 73 -6.01 -20.21 -2.37
C SER A 73 -4.69 -20.80 -1.89
N ASN A 74 -4.18 -20.23 -0.82
CA ASN A 74 -3.11 -20.84 -0.04
C ASN A 74 -3.60 -21.15 1.39
N THR A 75 -2.69 -21.37 2.32
CA THR A 75 -3.05 -21.69 3.70
C THR A 75 -3.91 -20.60 4.35
N TYR A 76 -3.66 -19.32 4.08
CA TYR A 76 -4.27 -18.18 4.79
C TYR A 76 -5.26 -17.39 3.94
N VAL A 77 -5.05 -17.33 2.63
CA VAL A 77 -5.81 -16.50 1.73
C VAL A 77 -6.72 -17.35 0.85
N ALA A 78 -7.99 -16.98 0.79
CA ALA A 78 -8.99 -17.57 -0.09
C ALA A 78 -9.60 -16.49 -0.98
N GLU A 79 -9.44 -16.64 -2.30
CA GLU A 79 -9.94 -15.71 -3.31
C GLU A 79 -11.38 -16.05 -3.75
N VAL A 80 -12.13 -15.03 -4.12
CA VAL A 80 -13.47 -15.13 -4.68
C VAL A 80 -13.52 -14.29 -5.96
N ALA A 81 -13.84 -14.91 -7.10
CA ALA A 81 -14.00 -14.21 -8.35
C ALA A 81 -15.27 -13.33 -8.32
N LEU A 82 -15.17 -12.13 -8.86
CA LEU A 82 -16.31 -11.25 -9.04
C LEU A 82 -17.24 -11.76 -10.16
N PRO A 83 -18.54 -11.42 -10.12
CA PRO A 83 -19.53 -12.00 -11.04
C PRO A 83 -19.31 -11.69 -12.51
N ALA A 84 -18.83 -10.47 -12.79
CA ALA A 84 -18.59 -10.03 -14.15
C ALA A 84 -17.11 -9.90 -14.48
N GLU A 85 -16.81 -9.89 -15.76
CA GLU A 85 -15.44 -9.70 -16.24
C GLU A 85 -14.98 -8.25 -16.06
N CYS A 86 -13.71 -8.06 -15.65
CA CYS A 86 -13.04 -6.77 -15.62
C CYS A 86 -13.77 -5.70 -14.79
N GLU A 87 -14.13 -6.03 -13.58
CA GLU A 87 -14.81 -5.09 -12.68
C GLU A 87 -13.87 -4.06 -12.06
N MET A 88 -12.61 -4.43 -11.84
CA MET A 88 -11.57 -3.58 -11.23
C MET A 88 -11.96 -3.05 -9.84
N PRO A 89 -12.10 -3.92 -8.87
CA PRO A 89 -12.46 -3.52 -7.50
C PRO A 89 -11.31 -2.79 -6.83
N VAL A 90 -11.57 -1.65 -6.18
CA VAL A 90 -10.56 -0.92 -5.39
C VAL A 90 -11.04 -0.71 -3.97
N GLY A 91 -11.99 0.20 -3.74
CA GLY A 91 -12.51 0.46 -2.40
C GLY A 91 -13.31 -0.72 -1.86
N ILE A 92 -13.14 -1.02 -0.58
CA ILE A 92 -13.78 -2.15 0.11
C ILE A 92 -14.14 -1.78 1.56
N ALA A 93 -15.23 -2.34 2.08
CA ALA A 93 -15.65 -2.22 3.48
C ALA A 93 -16.37 -3.50 3.94
N ILE A 94 -16.40 -3.75 5.25
CA ILE A 94 -17.07 -4.89 5.87
C ILE A 94 -18.22 -4.40 6.77
N ASP A 95 -19.38 -5.01 6.64
CA ASP A 95 -20.55 -4.79 7.49
C ASP A 95 -21.13 -6.16 7.94
N GLY A 96 -20.67 -6.62 9.07
CA GLY A 96 -21.00 -7.96 9.55
C GLY A 96 -20.61 -9.05 8.55
N ALA A 97 -21.61 -9.77 8.02
CA ALA A 97 -21.38 -10.81 7.02
C ALA A 97 -21.30 -10.28 5.57
N LYS A 98 -21.42 -8.98 5.35
CA LYS A 98 -21.36 -8.38 4.01
C LYS A 98 -20.04 -7.69 3.75
N VAL A 99 -19.45 -7.98 2.62
CA VAL A 99 -18.28 -7.29 2.08
C VAL A 99 -18.73 -6.40 0.94
N TRP A 100 -18.60 -5.09 1.10
CA TRP A 100 -18.98 -4.08 0.11
C TRP A 100 -17.76 -3.65 -0.71
N TYR A 101 -17.91 -3.54 -2.02
CA TYR A 101 -16.84 -3.08 -2.93
C TYR A 101 -17.43 -2.24 -4.07
N VAL A 102 -16.60 -1.42 -4.70
CA VAL A 102 -16.98 -0.68 -5.91
C VAL A 102 -16.27 -1.28 -7.12
N SER A 103 -17.08 -1.75 -8.07
CA SER A 103 -16.64 -2.16 -9.40
C SER A 103 -16.40 -0.92 -10.25
N THR A 104 -15.14 -0.44 -10.29
CA THR A 104 -14.81 0.89 -10.83
C THR A 104 -15.00 1.00 -12.34
N LYS A 105 -14.76 -0.06 -13.10
CA LYS A 105 -14.96 -0.06 -14.55
C LYS A 105 -16.43 -0.16 -14.93
N ARG A 106 -17.21 -0.91 -14.18
CA ARG A 106 -18.62 -1.13 -14.51
C ARG A 106 -19.58 -0.12 -13.89
N GLY A 107 -19.14 0.60 -12.86
CA GLY A 107 -19.99 1.53 -12.12
C GLY A 107 -21.04 0.83 -11.29
N LEU A 108 -20.65 -0.22 -10.60
CA LEU A 108 -21.51 -0.99 -9.70
C LEU A 108 -21.01 -0.88 -8.26
N LEU A 109 -21.91 -0.75 -7.32
CA LEU A 109 -21.66 -1.04 -5.92
C LEU A 109 -22.04 -2.51 -5.70
N GLY A 110 -21.05 -3.33 -5.39
CA GLY A 110 -21.24 -4.75 -5.12
C GLY A 110 -21.27 -5.05 -3.63
N SER A 111 -22.01 -6.08 -3.23
CA SER A 111 -21.90 -6.69 -1.92
C SER A 111 -21.81 -8.21 -2.04
N TYR A 112 -20.92 -8.81 -1.26
CA TYR A 112 -20.76 -10.25 -1.13
C TYR A 112 -21.20 -10.69 0.26
N ASP A 113 -22.21 -11.56 0.33
CA ASP A 113 -22.64 -12.20 1.58
C ASP A 113 -21.71 -13.40 1.87
N THR A 114 -20.90 -13.27 2.90
CA THR A 114 -19.88 -14.29 3.24
C THR A 114 -20.48 -15.58 3.80
N ALA A 115 -21.71 -15.55 4.32
CA ALA A 115 -22.41 -16.72 4.84
C ALA A 115 -23.15 -17.47 3.73
N ALA A 116 -23.78 -16.74 2.81
CA ALA A 116 -24.53 -17.33 1.69
C ALA A 116 -23.66 -17.62 0.46
N GLY A 117 -22.50 -16.97 0.34
CA GLY A 117 -21.63 -17.05 -0.84
C GLY A 117 -22.26 -16.40 -2.08
N THR A 118 -23.07 -15.36 -1.91
CA THR A 118 -23.83 -14.74 -3.01
C THR A 118 -23.50 -13.27 -3.16
N PHE A 119 -23.58 -12.78 -4.40
CA PHE A 119 -23.39 -11.37 -4.74
C PHE A 119 -24.70 -10.65 -4.95
N ASN A 120 -24.75 -9.38 -4.57
CA ASN A 120 -25.74 -8.41 -5.05
C ASN A 120 -24.99 -7.23 -5.66
N GLU A 121 -25.53 -6.67 -6.73
CA GLU A 121 -24.93 -5.56 -7.47
C GLU A 121 -25.98 -4.47 -7.68
N TYR A 122 -25.58 -3.21 -7.46
CA TYR A 122 -26.42 -2.02 -7.56
C TYR A 122 -25.77 -1.06 -8.57
N GLU A 123 -26.50 -0.71 -9.63
CA GLU A 123 -25.99 0.22 -10.64
C GLU A 123 -25.88 1.63 -10.07
N ILE A 124 -24.68 2.22 -10.12
CA ILE A 124 -24.43 3.59 -9.65
C ILE A 124 -24.95 4.56 -10.73
N PRO A 125 -25.93 5.42 -10.41
CA PRO A 125 -26.54 6.30 -11.40
C PRO A 125 -25.52 7.21 -12.08
N SER A 126 -25.54 7.26 -13.42
CA SER A 126 -24.67 8.17 -14.20
C SER A 126 -23.19 8.05 -13.87
N TRP A 127 -22.70 6.82 -13.61
CA TRP A 127 -21.27 6.59 -13.35
C TRP A 127 -20.42 7.18 -14.47
N PRO A 128 -19.46 8.06 -14.16
CA PRO A 128 -18.71 8.76 -15.16
C PRO A 128 -17.73 7.84 -15.88
N THR A 129 -17.57 8.04 -17.18
CA THR A 129 -16.52 7.43 -17.99
C THR A 129 -15.49 8.46 -18.40
N ARG A 130 -14.23 8.08 -18.43
CA ARG A 130 -13.11 8.91 -18.89
C ARG A 130 -12.30 8.15 -19.92
N SER A 131 -11.59 8.88 -20.77
CA SER A 131 -10.51 8.33 -21.56
C SER A 131 -9.21 8.42 -20.77
N LEU A 132 -8.40 7.37 -20.78
CA LEU A 132 -7.05 7.45 -20.26
C LEU A 132 -6.21 8.43 -21.09
N PRO A 133 -5.31 9.22 -20.47
CA PRO A 133 -4.55 10.26 -21.17
C PRO A 133 -3.70 9.76 -22.35
N PHE A 134 -3.35 8.49 -22.34
CA PHE A 134 -2.45 7.85 -23.33
C PHE A 134 -3.09 6.70 -24.10
N THR A 135 -4.39 6.51 -24.00
CA THR A 135 -5.13 5.49 -24.74
C THR A 135 -6.44 6.08 -25.25
N SER A 136 -6.94 5.57 -26.37
CA SER A 136 -8.28 5.86 -26.88
C SER A 136 -9.38 5.06 -26.17
N VAL A 137 -9.01 4.17 -25.27
CA VAL A 137 -9.94 3.31 -24.54
C VAL A 137 -10.65 4.14 -23.47
N PRO A 138 -11.97 4.05 -23.35
CA PRO A 138 -12.69 4.67 -22.24
C PRO A 138 -12.11 4.22 -20.91
N SER A 139 -11.78 5.17 -20.07
CA SER A 139 -11.35 4.97 -18.70
C SER A 139 -12.58 4.91 -17.80
N TRP A 140 -12.37 4.66 -16.55
CA TRP A 140 -13.40 4.63 -15.50
C TRP A 140 -13.01 5.59 -14.39
N SER A 141 -13.97 5.97 -13.60
CA SER A 141 -13.73 6.67 -12.37
C SER A 141 -13.24 5.68 -11.30
N MET A 142 -12.21 6.05 -10.56
CA MET A 142 -11.71 5.23 -9.45
C MET A 142 -12.48 5.55 -8.17
N SER A 143 -12.88 4.52 -7.43
CA SER A 143 -13.37 4.64 -6.06
C SER A 143 -12.27 4.16 -5.11
N TRP A 144 -11.60 5.11 -4.46
CA TRP A 144 -10.47 4.80 -3.58
C TRP A 144 -10.89 4.32 -2.20
N THR A 145 -12.02 4.79 -1.70
CA THR A 145 -12.47 4.45 -0.35
C THR A 145 -13.94 4.09 -0.35
N VAL A 146 -14.27 3.01 0.35
CA VAL A 146 -15.61 2.67 0.78
C VAL A 146 -15.62 2.70 2.31
N LYS A 147 -16.59 3.38 2.90
CA LYS A 147 -16.77 3.45 4.37
C LYS A 147 -18.25 3.25 4.71
N ILE A 148 -18.48 2.66 5.87
CA ILE A 148 -19.80 2.51 6.44
C ILE A 148 -19.98 3.59 7.49
N ASP A 149 -21.12 4.27 7.51
CA ASP A 149 -21.35 5.29 8.53
C ASP A 149 -21.52 4.66 9.93
N GLY A 150 -21.36 5.49 10.98
CA GLY A 150 -21.38 5.01 12.36
C GLY A 150 -22.70 4.37 12.82
N ARG A 151 -23.76 4.40 11.97
CA ARG A 151 -25.04 3.75 12.23
C ARG A 151 -25.20 2.42 11.49
N GLY A 152 -24.28 2.13 10.54
CA GLY A 152 -24.41 0.97 9.67
C GLY A 152 -25.55 1.06 8.65
N GLU A 153 -26.09 2.27 8.42
CA GLU A 153 -27.25 2.47 7.54
C GLU A 153 -26.84 2.72 6.09
N ASN A 154 -25.70 3.37 5.91
CA ASN A 154 -25.27 3.84 4.59
C ASN A 154 -23.84 3.42 4.26
N ILE A 155 -23.65 3.10 2.99
CA ILE A 155 -22.35 2.87 2.38
C ILE A 155 -21.94 4.14 1.67
N TRP A 156 -20.79 4.68 2.04
CA TRP A 156 -20.21 5.88 1.44
C TRP A 156 -18.99 5.51 0.60
N PHE A 157 -18.85 6.11 -0.57
CA PHE A 157 -17.67 5.86 -1.40
C PHE A 157 -17.28 7.09 -2.23
N THR A 158 -15.99 7.18 -2.51
CA THR A 158 -15.41 8.26 -3.31
C THR A 158 -15.49 7.95 -4.80
N ASP A 159 -15.58 9.00 -5.60
CA ASP A 159 -15.52 8.95 -7.05
C ASP A 159 -14.57 10.05 -7.53
N GLN A 160 -13.56 9.69 -8.30
CA GLN A 160 -12.56 10.63 -8.84
C GLN A 160 -13.15 11.78 -9.68
N ASN A 161 -14.42 11.72 -10.03
CA ASN A 161 -15.10 12.80 -10.76
C ASN A 161 -15.64 13.89 -9.84
N ASN A 162 -14.92 14.22 -8.78
CA ASN A 162 -15.28 15.25 -7.79
C ASN A 162 -16.60 14.96 -7.09
N THR A 163 -16.85 13.70 -6.77
CA THR A 163 -18.11 13.24 -6.22
C THR A 163 -17.85 12.30 -5.03
N ILE A 164 -18.71 12.35 -4.03
CA ILE A 164 -18.86 11.35 -3.00
C ILE A 164 -20.28 10.83 -3.11
N TRP A 165 -20.44 9.53 -3.03
CA TRP A 165 -21.71 8.83 -3.07
C TRP A 165 -22.10 8.30 -1.71
N ARG A 166 -23.40 8.23 -1.46
CA ARG A 166 -24.00 7.53 -0.33
C ARG A 166 -25.08 6.60 -0.86
N PHE A 167 -25.01 5.34 -0.47
CA PHE A 167 -26.02 4.32 -0.74
C PHE A 167 -26.72 3.95 0.56
N ASN A 168 -28.04 4.06 0.59
CA ASN A 168 -28.84 3.63 1.73
C ASN A 168 -29.19 2.16 1.59
N GLN A 169 -28.76 1.34 2.54
CA GLN A 169 -28.94 -0.12 2.48
C GLN A 169 -30.41 -0.57 2.57
N SER A 170 -31.30 0.25 3.17
CA SER A 170 -32.70 -0.11 3.38
C SER A 170 -33.61 0.23 2.20
N THR A 171 -33.33 1.36 1.54
CA THR A 171 -34.14 1.84 0.40
C THR A 171 -33.49 1.52 -0.95
N GLU A 172 -32.22 1.14 -0.94
CA GLU A 172 -31.38 0.89 -2.12
C GLU A 172 -31.23 2.12 -3.03
N ASP A 173 -31.40 3.33 -2.44
CA ASP A 173 -31.26 4.60 -3.14
C ASP A 173 -29.84 5.16 -3.05
N PHE A 174 -29.42 5.87 -4.10
CA PHE A 174 -28.16 6.59 -4.15
C PHE A 174 -28.37 8.10 -4.01
N ASP A 175 -27.55 8.72 -3.16
CA ASP A 175 -27.33 10.17 -3.16
C ASP A 175 -25.95 10.48 -3.72
N MET A 176 -25.88 11.53 -4.51
CA MET A 176 -24.65 12.03 -5.13
C MET A 176 -24.30 13.42 -4.58
N PHE A 177 -23.12 13.58 -4.02
CA PHE A 177 -22.66 14.87 -3.51
C PHE A 177 -21.48 15.37 -4.35
N LYS A 178 -21.63 16.58 -4.94
CA LYS A 178 -20.52 17.25 -5.58
C LYS A 178 -19.61 17.83 -4.52
N VAL A 179 -18.33 17.53 -4.59
CA VAL A 179 -17.35 17.98 -3.58
C VAL A 179 -16.34 18.95 -4.20
N PRO A 180 -15.80 19.90 -3.39
CA PRO A 180 -14.79 20.84 -3.87
C PRO A 180 -13.44 20.18 -4.18
N ALA A 181 -13.16 19.00 -3.58
CA ALA A 181 -11.94 18.25 -3.82
C ALA A 181 -11.85 17.74 -5.25
N LYS A 182 -10.68 17.90 -5.86
CA LYS A 182 -10.34 17.18 -7.09
C LYS A 182 -9.93 15.77 -6.74
N TYR A 183 -10.53 14.80 -7.44
CA TYR A 183 -10.22 13.37 -7.26
C TYR A 183 -10.29 12.92 -5.78
N PRO A 184 -11.48 12.98 -5.13
CA PRO A 184 -11.65 12.50 -3.76
C PRO A 184 -11.07 11.09 -3.61
N SER A 185 -10.27 10.85 -2.58
CA SER A 185 -9.54 9.60 -2.40
C SER A 185 -9.82 8.95 -1.06
N MET A 186 -9.36 9.52 0.04
CA MET A 186 -9.57 8.99 1.37
C MET A 186 -10.62 9.80 2.12
N MET A 187 -11.43 9.13 2.92
CA MET A 187 -12.43 9.76 3.78
C MET A 187 -12.61 8.98 5.07
N ASP A 188 -12.99 9.69 6.13
CA ASP A 188 -13.38 9.10 7.40
C ASP A 188 -14.39 10.02 8.12
N PHE A 189 -15.03 9.51 9.18
CA PHE A 189 -16.04 10.22 9.95
C PHE A 189 -15.55 10.56 11.35
N ASP A 190 -15.91 11.76 11.85
CA ASP A 190 -15.73 12.11 13.25
C ASP A 190 -16.80 11.42 14.15
N SER A 191 -16.67 11.61 15.46
CA SER A 191 -17.63 11.08 16.46
C SER A 191 -19.05 11.66 16.32
N ASN A 192 -19.21 12.80 15.65
CA ASN A 192 -20.51 13.43 15.36
C ASN A 192 -21.10 12.94 14.01
N GLY A 193 -20.39 12.09 13.29
CA GLY A 193 -20.76 11.60 11.97
C GLY A 193 -20.49 12.60 10.83
N ASN A 194 -19.73 13.66 11.07
CA ASN A 194 -19.29 14.54 9.98
C ASN A 194 -18.17 13.89 9.18
N LEU A 195 -18.14 14.20 7.90
CA LEU A 195 -17.20 13.63 6.93
C LEU A 195 -15.95 14.50 6.82
N TYR A 196 -14.77 13.89 6.95
CA TYR A 196 -13.49 14.45 6.56
C TYR A 196 -12.92 13.67 5.39
N PHE A 197 -12.34 14.35 4.41
CA PHE A 197 -11.79 13.71 3.23
C PHE A 197 -10.67 14.54 2.59
N ILE A 198 -9.89 13.87 1.75
CA ILE A 198 -8.83 14.47 0.95
C ILE A 198 -9.02 14.13 -0.52
N GLY A 199 -8.31 14.82 -1.40
CA GLY A 199 -8.31 14.54 -2.82
C GLY A 199 -6.90 14.50 -3.38
N ILE A 200 -6.67 13.59 -4.32
CA ILE A 200 -5.42 13.54 -5.07
C ILE A 200 -5.27 14.85 -5.87
N ASN A 201 -4.06 15.40 -5.96
CA ASN A 201 -3.78 16.74 -6.50
C ASN A 201 -4.45 17.90 -5.74
N SER A 202 -4.69 17.69 -4.44
CA SER A 202 -5.15 18.71 -3.52
C SER A 202 -4.14 18.89 -2.39
N GLN A 203 -4.07 20.10 -1.84
CA GLN A 203 -3.26 20.45 -0.68
C GLN A 203 -4.14 20.87 0.50
N SER A 204 -5.36 20.33 0.53
CA SER A 204 -6.38 20.73 1.50
C SER A 204 -7.01 19.50 2.15
N LEU A 205 -7.43 19.69 3.38
CA LEU A 205 -8.40 18.84 4.06
C LEU A 205 -9.80 19.38 3.71
N PHE A 206 -10.75 18.51 3.48
CA PHE A 206 -12.14 18.88 3.23
C PHE A 206 -13.04 18.36 4.34
N PHE A 207 -14.07 19.12 4.62
CA PHE A 207 -15.08 18.84 5.63
C PHE A 207 -16.46 18.82 5.01
N GLY A 208 -17.31 17.87 5.38
CA GLY A 208 -18.72 17.78 5.01
C GLY A 208 -19.60 17.61 6.24
N ASN A 209 -20.45 18.58 6.51
CA ASN A 209 -21.45 18.46 7.56
C ASN A 209 -22.61 17.58 7.08
N VAL A 210 -22.65 16.30 7.50
CA VAL A 210 -23.61 15.30 7.01
C VAL A 210 -25.07 15.71 7.23
N SER A 211 -25.37 16.55 8.23
CA SER A 211 -26.73 17.08 8.45
C SER A 211 -27.11 18.22 7.50
N ARG A 212 -26.16 18.79 6.74
CA ARG A 212 -26.36 19.93 5.83
C ARG A 212 -26.09 19.64 4.37
N ILE A 213 -25.37 18.55 4.06
CA ILE A 213 -25.11 18.18 2.68
C ILE A 213 -26.42 17.80 1.96
N GLN A 214 -26.51 18.20 0.69
CA GLN A 214 -27.73 17.98 -0.11
C GLN A 214 -27.39 17.24 -1.40
N ASN A 215 -28.24 16.27 -1.72
CA ASN A 215 -28.13 15.48 -2.94
C ASN A 215 -28.05 16.38 -4.20
N GLY A 216 -27.10 16.08 -5.07
CA GLY A 216 -26.87 16.79 -6.32
C GLY A 216 -26.11 18.13 -6.19
N THR A 217 -25.75 18.56 -4.97
CA THR A 217 -25.11 19.88 -4.73
C THR A 217 -23.76 19.73 -4.02
N SER A 218 -23.05 20.86 -3.84
CA SER A 218 -21.87 20.99 -2.98
C SER A 218 -22.16 21.73 -1.67
N GLU A 219 -23.43 21.96 -1.35
CA GLU A 219 -23.81 22.63 -0.10
C GLU A 219 -23.46 21.76 1.12
N GLY A 220 -22.95 22.39 2.17
CA GLY A 220 -22.54 21.70 3.40
C GLY A 220 -21.08 21.24 3.41
N PHE A 221 -20.33 21.44 2.31
CA PHE A 221 -18.89 21.16 2.26
C PHE A 221 -18.05 22.42 2.45
N ALA A 222 -16.89 22.26 3.06
CA ALA A 222 -15.90 23.32 3.24
C ALA A 222 -14.49 22.80 2.92
N GLU A 223 -13.61 23.72 2.50
CA GLU A 223 -12.19 23.46 2.25
C GLU A 223 -11.35 24.09 3.36
N ILE A 224 -10.40 23.34 3.88
CA ILE A 224 -9.44 23.71 4.90
C ILE A 224 -8.05 23.63 4.27
N SER A 225 -7.48 24.80 3.91
CA SER A 225 -6.14 24.86 3.30
C SER A 225 -5.07 24.45 4.31
N LEU A 226 -4.13 23.58 3.88
CA LEU A 226 -2.97 23.19 4.69
C LEU A 226 -1.78 24.10 4.36
N PRO A 227 -0.94 24.45 5.36
CA PRO A 227 0.29 25.23 5.14
C PRO A 227 1.28 24.51 4.21
N LEU A 228 1.94 25.23 3.30
CA LEU A 228 2.87 24.66 2.31
C LEU A 228 4.33 25.12 2.49
N GLU A 229 4.67 25.75 3.60
CA GLU A 229 6.01 26.30 3.84
C GLU A 229 7.10 25.21 3.78
N GLY A 230 6.82 23.99 4.24
CA GLY A 230 7.75 22.85 4.16
C GLY A 230 8.01 22.38 2.73
N PHE A 231 7.14 22.74 1.79
CA PHE A 231 7.31 22.45 0.35
C PHE A 231 7.93 23.61 -0.43
N SER A 232 8.59 24.56 0.26
CA SER A 232 9.29 25.66 -0.39
C SER A 232 10.22 25.16 -1.51
N GLY A 233 10.14 25.77 -2.69
CA GLY A 233 10.88 25.38 -3.88
C GLY A 233 10.28 24.20 -4.67
N VAL A 234 9.17 23.64 -4.23
CA VAL A 234 8.38 22.65 -4.98
C VAL A 234 7.20 23.34 -5.64
N SER A 235 6.91 23.04 -6.91
CA SER A 235 5.69 23.53 -7.55
C SER A 235 4.47 22.94 -6.83
N SER A 236 3.47 23.75 -6.54
CA SER A 236 2.23 23.30 -5.89
C SER A 236 1.53 22.16 -6.65
N ASP A 237 1.66 22.12 -7.98
CA ASP A 237 1.09 21.07 -8.81
C ASP A 237 1.73 19.68 -8.56
N LEU A 238 2.88 19.63 -7.90
CA LEU A 238 3.61 18.41 -7.53
C LEU A 238 3.36 17.99 -6.07
N VAL A 239 2.64 18.80 -5.29
CA VAL A 239 2.24 18.49 -3.92
C VAL A 239 0.85 17.91 -3.92
N THR A 240 0.67 16.77 -3.29
CA THR A 240 -0.62 16.07 -3.21
C THR A 240 -0.89 15.57 -1.79
N SER A 241 -2.16 15.42 -1.46
CA SER A 241 -2.55 14.70 -0.24
C SER A 241 -2.22 13.21 -0.38
N GLY A 242 -1.73 12.61 0.70
CA GLY A 242 -1.38 11.20 0.78
C GLY A 242 -2.38 10.39 1.58
N GLY A 243 -2.49 10.65 2.87
CA GLY A 243 -3.30 9.91 3.82
C GLY A 243 -4.16 10.78 4.72
N LEU A 244 -5.14 10.16 5.36
CA LEU A 244 -6.04 10.78 6.32
C LEU A 244 -6.49 9.75 7.35
N VAL A 245 -6.54 10.17 8.62
CA VAL A 245 -7.19 9.43 9.71
C VAL A 245 -7.84 10.41 10.70
N VAL A 246 -9.03 10.08 11.19
CA VAL A 246 -9.75 10.89 12.18
C VAL A 246 -9.57 10.28 13.56
N ASP A 247 -9.00 11.05 14.49
CA ASP A 247 -8.94 10.71 15.91
C ASP A 247 -10.25 11.10 16.60
N LYS A 248 -11.14 10.12 16.73
CA LYS A 248 -12.47 10.31 17.34
C LYS A 248 -12.41 10.57 18.84
N GLU A 249 -11.33 10.13 19.49
CA GLU A 249 -11.15 10.28 20.94
C GLU A 249 -10.60 11.67 21.32
N ARG A 250 -9.72 12.22 20.45
CA ARG A 250 -9.03 13.51 20.71
C ARG A 250 -9.60 14.66 19.89
N SER A 251 -10.60 14.39 19.05
CA SER A 251 -11.19 15.38 18.14
C SER A 251 -10.17 16.01 17.19
N ASP A 252 -9.28 15.19 16.63
CA ASP A 252 -8.25 15.59 15.70
C ASP A 252 -8.42 14.91 14.34
N VAL A 253 -7.87 15.52 13.29
CA VAL A 253 -7.67 14.89 11.99
C VAL A 253 -6.20 14.96 11.63
N TRP A 254 -5.61 13.80 11.36
CA TRP A 254 -4.27 13.74 10.82
C TRP A 254 -4.33 13.59 9.29
N VAL A 255 -3.52 14.40 8.60
CA VAL A 255 -3.42 14.42 7.14
C VAL A 255 -1.96 14.42 6.73
N SER A 256 -1.63 13.71 5.67
CA SER A 256 -0.30 13.82 5.06
C SER A 256 -0.34 14.55 3.73
N LEU A 257 0.71 15.34 3.47
CA LEU A 257 1.04 15.87 2.16
C LEU A 257 2.39 15.31 1.71
N LEU A 258 2.52 15.11 0.41
CA LEU A 258 3.77 14.61 -0.18
C LEU A 258 4.08 15.26 -1.53
N ALA A 259 5.37 15.34 -1.84
CA ALA A 259 5.90 15.65 -3.16
C ALA A 259 6.86 14.52 -3.56
N PHE A 260 6.33 13.49 -4.18
CA PHE A 260 6.98 12.20 -4.39
C PHE A 260 8.36 12.31 -5.07
N GLN A 261 8.44 13.06 -6.18
CA GLN A 261 9.70 13.22 -6.93
C GLN A 261 10.79 13.95 -6.14
N GLN A 262 10.41 14.81 -5.20
CA GLN A 262 11.31 15.58 -4.33
C GLN A 262 11.59 14.85 -3.00
N LYS A 263 10.98 13.70 -2.77
CA LYS A 263 11.08 12.94 -1.52
C LYS A 263 10.79 13.80 -0.30
N LYS A 264 9.74 14.62 -0.40
CA LYS A 264 9.26 15.47 0.70
C LYS A 264 7.89 14.99 1.16
N GLY A 265 7.74 14.83 2.45
CA GLY A 265 6.49 14.50 3.12
C GLY A 265 6.30 15.31 4.38
N GLN A 266 5.06 15.61 4.73
CA GLN A 266 4.68 16.25 6.00
C GLN A 266 3.41 15.59 6.55
N LEU A 267 3.32 15.58 7.91
CA LEU A 267 2.07 15.25 8.61
C LEU A 267 1.51 16.53 9.24
N PHE A 268 0.20 16.66 9.21
CA PHE A 268 -0.56 17.78 9.78
C PHE A 268 -1.57 17.25 10.77
N GLN A 269 -1.60 17.83 11.99
CA GLN A 269 -2.65 17.62 12.95
C GLN A 269 -3.61 18.82 12.91
N TYR A 270 -4.85 18.55 12.55
CA TYR A 270 -5.92 19.55 12.55
C TYR A 270 -6.86 19.29 13.73
N ASP A 271 -6.99 20.27 14.60
CA ASP A 271 -7.86 20.23 15.78
C ASP A 271 -9.27 20.67 15.35
N ILE A 272 -10.24 19.77 15.51
CA ILE A 272 -11.64 19.95 15.10
C ILE A 272 -12.33 21.02 15.94
N GLU A 273 -12.01 21.14 17.22
CA GLU A 273 -12.68 22.07 18.14
C GLU A 273 -12.25 23.52 17.88
N THR A 274 -10.97 23.74 17.67
CA THR A 274 -10.42 25.07 17.41
C THR A 274 -10.41 25.45 15.95
N ASN A 275 -10.66 24.51 15.04
CA ASN A 275 -10.59 24.66 13.59
C ASN A 275 -9.22 25.18 13.10
N LYS A 276 -8.13 24.58 13.59
CA LYS A 276 -6.76 24.99 13.27
C LYS A 276 -5.83 23.81 13.07
N VAL A 277 -4.84 23.99 12.19
CA VAL A 277 -3.65 23.15 12.19
C VAL A 277 -2.83 23.49 13.43
N VAL A 278 -2.66 22.52 14.33
CA VAL A 278 -1.97 22.70 15.62
C VAL A 278 -0.58 22.09 15.61
N ARG A 279 -0.27 21.24 14.64
CA ARG A 279 1.05 20.61 14.49
C ARG A 279 1.38 20.37 13.04
N ILE A 280 2.66 20.55 12.69
CA ILE A 280 3.25 20.20 11.39
C ILE A 280 4.52 19.40 11.68
N VAL A 281 4.66 18.25 11.04
CA VAL A 281 5.81 17.36 11.19
C VAL A 281 6.49 17.19 9.84
N ASP A 282 7.72 17.69 9.72
CA ASP A 282 8.55 17.45 8.53
C ASP A 282 9.10 16.03 8.55
N LEU A 283 8.84 15.25 7.52
CA LEU A 283 9.35 13.90 7.41
C LEU A 283 10.76 13.88 6.80
N PRO A 284 11.62 12.97 7.27
CA PRO A 284 12.91 12.71 6.61
C PRO A 284 12.72 12.28 5.15
N THR A 285 13.73 12.52 4.32
CA THR A 285 13.68 12.25 2.86
C THR A 285 13.53 10.77 2.49
N ASP A 286 13.81 9.87 3.41
CA ASP A 286 13.57 8.43 3.29
C ASP A 286 12.12 8.03 3.60
N LEU A 287 11.29 8.96 4.08
CA LEU A 287 9.87 8.81 4.36
C LEU A 287 9.04 9.85 3.57
N GLY A 288 9.41 10.06 2.32
CA GLY A 288 8.87 11.15 1.49
C GLY A 288 7.56 10.83 0.77
N ALA A 289 6.96 9.67 1.00
CA ALA A 289 5.70 9.27 0.37
C ALA A 289 4.66 8.72 1.38
N PRO A 290 4.31 9.50 2.44
CA PRO A 290 3.35 9.07 3.45
C PRO A 290 1.94 8.98 2.83
N VAL A 291 1.33 7.77 2.82
CA VAL A 291 0.03 7.55 2.19
C VAL A 291 -0.99 6.99 3.18
N GLY A 292 -0.98 5.70 3.49
CA GLY A 292 -1.91 5.13 4.46
C GLY A 292 -1.62 5.62 5.87
N MET A 293 -2.65 5.95 6.63
CA MET A 293 -2.52 6.45 8.01
C MET A 293 -3.53 5.78 8.93
N GLU A 294 -3.10 5.42 10.14
CA GLU A 294 -3.95 4.85 11.18
C GLU A 294 -3.44 5.26 12.58
N LEU A 295 -4.29 5.17 13.59
CA LEU A 295 -3.97 5.49 14.98
C LEU A 295 -3.93 4.24 15.85
N ASP A 296 -2.90 4.08 16.65
CA ASP A 296 -2.93 3.09 17.71
C ASP A 296 -3.74 3.56 18.93
N ASN A 297 -3.91 2.67 19.90
CA ASN A 297 -4.69 2.96 21.11
C ASN A 297 -4.03 4.01 22.03
N TYR A 298 -2.78 4.37 21.74
CA TYR A 298 -2.02 5.38 22.51
C TYR A 298 -2.04 6.77 21.84
N GLY A 299 -2.61 6.86 20.61
CA GLY A 299 -2.66 8.09 19.82
C GLY A 299 -1.39 8.34 19.01
N ASN A 300 -0.55 7.33 18.84
CA ASN A 300 0.53 7.42 17.87
C ASN A 300 -0.04 7.29 16.46
N VAL A 301 0.57 8.02 15.53
CA VAL A 301 0.20 7.98 14.12
C VAL A 301 1.08 6.97 13.39
N TRP A 302 0.47 5.94 12.84
CA TRP A 302 1.14 4.97 12.00
C TRP A 302 0.93 5.30 10.53
N VAL A 303 2.00 5.20 9.76
CA VAL A 303 2.01 5.67 8.37
C VAL A 303 2.72 4.67 7.48
N ALA A 304 2.10 4.31 6.37
CA ALA A 304 2.71 3.55 5.29
C ALA A 304 3.45 4.50 4.33
N ASP A 305 4.75 4.26 4.07
CA ASP A 305 5.52 5.02 3.10
C ASP A 305 5.52 4.31 1.73
N HIS A 306 4.76 4.85 0.80
CA HIS A 306 4.61 4.28 -0.54
C HIS A 306 5.78 4.59 -1.49
N GLY A 307 6.88 5.07 -0.96
CA GLY A 307 8.13 5.32 -1.69
C GLY A 307 9.22 4.29 -1.43
N THR A 308 9.03 3.45 -0.40
CA THR A 308 10.03 2.49 0.09
C THR A 308 9.38 1.19 0.58
N SER A 309 10.11 0.36 1.30
CA SER A 309 9.59 -0.80 2.04
C SER A 309 9.35 -0.47 3.52
N THR A 310 9.04 0.80 3.84
CA THR A 310 8.98 1.28 5.21
C THR A 310 7.55 1.62 5.62
N PHE A 311 7.20 1.29 6.84
CA PHE A 311 6.11 1.91 7.60
C PHE A 311 6.69 2.48 8.88
N PHE A 312 6.05 3.49 9.46
CA PHE A 312 6.62 4.15 10.62
C PHE A 312 5.55 4.62 11.61
N ARG A 313 5.96 4.76 12.85
CA ARG A 313 5.18 5.37 13.92
C ARG A 313 5.71 6.75 14.21
N TYR A 314 4.85 7.75 14.21
CA TYR A 314 5.10 9.04 14.81
C TYR A 314 4.41 9.10 16.19
N ASP A 315 5.18 9.40 17.22
CA ASP A 315 4.71 9.62 18.59
C ASP A 315 4.57 11.13 18.85
N PRO A 316 3.33 11.67 18.90
CA PRO A 316 3.13 13.10 19.12
C PRO A 316 3.58 13.61 20.48
N SER A 317 3.65 12.74 21.50
CA SER A 317 4.05 13.10 22.86
C SER A 317 5.57 13.29 22.99
N MET A 318 6.32 12.51 22.25
CA MET A 318 7.79 12.51 22.26
C MET A 318 8.39 13.26 21.05
N ASP A 319 7.55 13.66 20.09
CA ASP A 319 7.96 14.21 18.78
C ASP A 319 9.02 13.33 18.09
N ASN A 320 8.75 12.03 18.01
CA ASN A 320 9.71 11.03 17.57
C ASN A 320 9.14 10.09 16.50
N ILE A 321 9.97 9.71 15.54
CA ILE A 321 9.66 8.77 14.47
C ILE A 321 10.43 7.47 14.69
N THR A 322 9.69 6.35 14.74
CA THR A 322 10.27 5.01 14.75
C THR A 322 9.92 4.30 13.44
N ARG A 323 10.94 3.82 12.71
CA ARG A 323 10.78 3.15 11.41
C ARG A 323 10.79 1.64 11.57
N PHE A 324 9.98 0.97 10.74
CA PHE A 324 9.97 -0.47 10.56
C PHE A 324 10.04 -0.77 9.06
N VAL A 325 10.67 -1.87 8.70
CA VAL A 325 10.90 -2.22 7.29
C VAL A 325 10.38 -3.63 7.05
N THR A 326 9.58 -3.80 6.01
CA THR A 326 9.06 -5.10 5.58
C THR A 326 10.17 -6.03 5.10
N SER A 327 9.87 -7.30 4.88
CA SER A 327 10.82 -8.23 4.28
C SER A 327 11.11 -7.86 2.81
N ILE A 328 12.16 -8.43 2.25
CA ILE A 328 12.49 -8.28 0.83
C ILE A 328 11.33 -8.78 -0.04
N ALA A 329 11.08 -8.08 -1.15
CA ALA A 329 10.14 -8.56 -2.15
C ALA A 329 10.59 -9.92 -2.72
N SER A 330 9.65 -10.87 -2.78
CA SER A 330 9.98 -12.25 -3.18
C SER A 330 10.50 -12.32 -4.63
N PRO A 331 11.52 -13.16 -4.88
CA PRO A 331 11.95 -13.46 -6.25
C PRO A 331 10.83 -13.97 -7.17
N LYS A 332 9.78 -14.57 -6.61
CA LYS A 332 8.61 -15.06 -7.37
C LYS A 332 7.87 -13.93 -8.09
N ILE A 333 7.85 -12.72 -7.56
CA ILE A 333 7.25 -11.55 -8.22
C ILE A 333 7.92 -11.28 -9.56
N TYR A 334 9.23 -11.56 -9.66
CA TYR A 334 10.08 -11.24 -10.82
C TYR A 334 10.47 -12.47 -11.64
N GLY A 335 9.86 -13.62 -11.37
CA GLY A 335 10.14 -14.85 -12.09
C GLY A 335 11.49 -15.50 -11.77
N GLY A 336 12.07 -15.26 -10.60
CA GLY A 336 13.23 -15.99 -10.10
C GLY A 336 14.36 -15.17 -9.48
N SER A 337 14.46 -13.85 -9.76
CA SER A 337 15.46 -12.98 -9.15
C SER A 337 14.90 -11.61 -8.81
N THR A 338 15.10 -11.18 -7.57
CA THR A 338 14.67 -9.86 -7.10
C THR A 338 15.60 -8.78 -7.64
N PRO A 339 15.08 -7.76 -8.38
CA PRO A 339 15.89 -6.63 -8.82
C PRO A 339 16.46 -5.82 -7.64
N PRO A 340 17.59 -5.12 -7.82
CA PRO A 340 18.02 -4.12 -6.86
C PRO A 340 16.94 -3.05 -6.66
N ASN A 341 16.67 -2.65 -5.43
CA ASN A 341 15.64 -1.69 -5.05
C ASN A 341 14.19 -2.14 -5.36
N ALA A 342 13.92 -3.42 -5.27
CA ALA A 342 12.58 -3.98 -5.31
C ALA A 342 11.87 -3.70 -3.99
N TYR A 343 11.33 -2.49 -3.86
CA TYR A 343 10.54 -2.09 -2.68
C TYR A 343 9.19 -2.80 -2.67
N THR A 344 8.64 -3.01 -1.47
CA THR A 344 7.32 -3.65 -1.29
C THR A 344 6.17 -2.64 -1.31
N LEU A 345 6.48 -1.36 -1.14
CA LEU A 345 5.57 -0.22 -1.18
C LEU A 345 4.33 -0.41 -0.31
N PRO A 346 4.43 -0.37 1.03
CA PRO A 346 3.28 -0.32 1.90
C PRO A 346 2.34 0.84 1.50
N TYR A 347 1.01 0.58 1.45
CA TYR A 347 0.09 1.56 0.89
C TYR A 347 -1.08 1.88 1.84
N TRP A 348 -2.05 0.98 1.99
CA TRP A 348 -3.15 1.12 2.92
C TRP A 348 -2.76 0.61 4.30
N ILE A 349 -3.26 1.22 5.37
CA ILE A 349 -3.08 0.75 6.74
C ILE A 349 -4.39 0.88 7.50
N ASP A 350 -4.71 -0.09 8.36
CA ASP A 350 -5.91 -0.10 9.19
C ASP A 350 -5.60 -0.86 10.49
N LYS A 351 -6.41 -0.66 11.53
CA LYS A 351 -6.23 -1.26 12.84
C LYS A 351 -7.23 -2.39 13.07
N GLY A 352 -6.74 -3.55 13.48
CA GLY A 352 -7.57 -4.66 13.94
C GLY A 352 -8.16 -4.46 15.34
N GLY A 353 -9.17 -5.23 15.69
CA GLY A 353 -9.82 -5.18 17.00
C GLY A 353 -8.92 -5.54 18.16
N ASP A 354 -7.85 -6.28 17.92
CA ASP A 354 -6.81 -6.62 18.90
C ASP A 354 -5.69 -5.58 19.02
N GLY A 355 -5.79 -4.46 18.31
CA GLY A 355 -4.78 -3.41 18.27
C GLY A 355 -3.61 -3.66 17.33
N SER A 356 -3.59 -4.79 16.61
CA SER A 356 -2.62 -5.02 15.55
C SER A 356 -2.86 -4.06 14.37
N LEU A 357 -1.79 -3.73 13.66
CA LEU A 357 -1.83 -2.89 12.47
C LEU A 357 -1.72 -3.77 11.24
N TRP A 358 -2.65 -3.60 10.34
CA TRP A 358 -2.67 -4.29 9.06
C TRP A 358 -2.26 -3.32 7.96
N PHE A 359 -1.50 -3.79 7.00
CA PHE A 359 -1.16 -3.02 5.80
C PHE A 359 -0.94 -3.95 4.60
N ASN A 360 -1.20 -3.44 3.42
CA ASN A 360 -0.84 -4.15 2.19
C ASN A 360 0.55 -3.71 1.73
N GLU A 361 1.29 -4.66 1.20
CA GLU A 361 2.54 -4.43 0.49
C GLU A 361 2.25 -4.49 -1.01
N HIS A 362 1.91 -3.32 -1.58
CA HIS A 362 1.35 -3.21 -2.92
C HIS A 362 2.19 -3.95 -3.98
N THR A 363 3.49 -3.69 -4.03
CA THR A 363 4.41 -4.39 -4.95
C THR A 363 5.10 -5.60 -4.32
N GLY A 364 4.91 -5.81 -3.02
CA GLY A 364 5.34 -7.01 -2.31
C GLY A 364 4.44 -8.22 -2.50
N ASN A 365 3.22 -8.01 -3.01
CA ASN A 365 2.18 -9.03 -3.16
C ASN A 365 1.81 -9.73 -1.86
N LYS A 366 1.73 -8.97 -0.76
CA LYS A 366 1.49 -9.46 0.59
C LYS A 366 0.53 -8.57 1.37
N ILE A 367 -0.04 -9.11 2.42
CA ILE A 367 -0.69 -8.39 3.51
C ILE A 367 0.17 -8.57 4.76
N GLY A 368 0.60 -7.47 5.37
CA GLY A 368 1.34 -7.44 6.63
C GLY A 368 0.41 -7.24 7.83
N ARG A 369 0.68 -7.95 8.93
CA ARG A 369 0.10 -7.72 10.25
C ARG A 369 1.21 -7.45 11.24
N PHE A 370 1.24 -6.26 11.79
CA PHE A 370 2.24 -5.85 12.77
C PHE A 370 1.63 -5.73 14.16
N ASP A 371 2.25 -6.37 15.13
CA ASP A 371 1.94 -6.24 16.54
C ASP A 371 2.84 -5.14 17.15
N PRO A 372 2.29 -3.98 17.55
CA PRO A 372 3.09 -2.88 18.10
C PRO A 372 3.69 -3.15 19.47
N GLU A 373 3.13 -4.07 20.26
CA GLU A 373 3.60 -4.42 21.61
C GLU A 373 4.75 -5.43 21.52
N GLU A 374 4.57 -6.46 20.71
CA GLU A 374 5.58 -7.51 20.50
C GLU A 374 6.65 -7.11 19.47
N LEU A 375 6.45 -6.03 18.74
CA LEU A 375 7.26 -5.57 17.62
C LEU A 375 7.50 -6.71 16.61
N ALA A 376 6.43 -7.43 16.30
CA ALA A 376 6.42 -8.59 15.43
C ALA A 376 5.62 -8.32 14.16
N LEU A 377 6.15 -8.75 13.02
CA LEU A 377 5.51 -8.64 11.71
C LEU A 377 5.25 -10.05 11.16
N VAL A 378 4.00 -10.31 10.81
CA VAL A 378 3.58 -11.47 10.02
C VAL A 378 3.20 -10.96 8.63
N GLU A 379 3.76 -11.54 7.59
CA GLU A 379 3.40 -11.21 6.21
C GLU A 379 2.76 -12.43 5.55
N TYR A 380 1.58 -12.25 4.98
CA TYR A 380 0.79 -13.27 4.31
C TYR A 380 0.85 -13.06 2.80
N TRP A 381 1.19 -14.10 2.08
CA TRP A 381 1.36 -14.07 0.64
C TRP A 381 0.01 -14.12 -0.09
N ILE A 382 -0.16 -13.26 -1.14
CA ILE A 382 -1.34 -13.25 -2.00
C ILE A 382 -1.11 -14.26 -3.14
N PRO A 383 -2.01 -15.26 -3.33
CA PRO A 383 -1.78 -16.33 -4.30
C PRO A 383 -1.83 -15.89 -5.75
N SER A 384 -2.66 -14.91 -6.10
CA SER A 384 -2.77 -14.40 -7.47
C SER A 384 -1.62 -13.49 -7.88
N GLN A 385 -1.27 -13.54 -9.16
CA GLN A 385 -0.18 -12.76 -9.73
C GLN A 385 -0.48 -12.36 -11.18
N ASN A 386 -0.69 -11.07 -11.44
CA ASN A 386 -0.81 -10.54 -12.79
C ASN A 386 0.56 -10.18 -13.36
N ARG A 387 0.95 -10.87 -14.42
CA ARG A 387 2.25 -10.73 -15.09
C ARG A 387 2.49 -9.34 -15.69
N ALA A 388 1.43 -8.64 -16.06
CA ALA A 388 1.53 -7.31 -16.66
C ALA A 388 2.05 -6.24 -15.69
N TRP A 389 2.06 -6.53 -14.38
CA TRP A 389 2.50 -5.62 -13.33
C TRP A 389 3.88 -5.95 -12.74
N ALA A 390 4.66 -6.79 -13.42
CA ALA A 390 6.05 -7.05 -13.05
C ALA A 390 6.93 -7.28 -14.28
N LEU A 391 8.25 -7.27 -14.08
CA LEU A 391 9.22 -7.57 -15.12
C LEU A 391 9.37 -9.08 -15.29
N CYS A 392 8.35 -9.71 -15.84
CA CYS A 392 8.28 -11.16 -15.97
C CYS A 392 9.07 -11.67 -17.17
N PRO A 393 10.06 -12.58 -16.98
CA PRO A 393 10.66 -13.31 -18.07
C PRO A 393 9.59 -14.16 -18.79
N PRO A 394 9.70 -14.32 -20.12
CA PRO A 394 8.70 -15.08 -20.89
C PRO A 394 8.52 -16.52 -20.41
N GLU A 395 9.61 -17.15 -19.93
CA GLU A 395 9.66 -18.52 -19.43
C GLU A 395 9.16 -18.70 -18.00
N ALA A 396 9.03 -17.63 -17.22
CA ALA A 396 8.59 -17.71 -15.82
C ALA A 396 7.13 -18.16 -15.75
N THR A 397 6.85 -19.22 -15.02
CA THR A 397 5.48 -19.71 -14.77
C THR A 397 4.79 -18.98 -13.63
N VAL A 398 5.57 -18.47 -12.67
CA VAL A 398 5.12 -17.70 -11.51
C VAL A 398 5.79 -16.34 -11.57
N CYS A 399 5.03 -15.27 -11.74
CA CYS A 399 5.52 -13.91 -11.84
C CYS A 399 4.37 -12.91 -11.87
N GLY A 400 4.53 -11.76 -11.22
CA GLY A 400 3.52 -10.71 -11.19
C GLY A 400 3.03 -10.38 -9.79
N ILE A 401 2.04 -9.51 -9.71
CA ILE A 401 1.38 -9.10 -8.47
C ILE A 401 -0.14 -8.97 -8.70
N ALA A 402 -0.95 -9.23 -7.68
CA ALA A 402 -2.41 -9.09 -7.73
C ALA A 402 -2.88 -7.62 -7.62
N ASN A 403 -1.98 -6.70 -7.22
CA ASN A 403 -2.32 -5.31 -6.93
C ASN A 403 -3.44 -5.19 -5.88
N ALA A 404 -3.23 -5.76 -4.71
CA ALA A 404 -4.08 -5.50 -3.56
C ALA A 404 -3.92 -4.03 -3.15
N MET A 405 -4.89 -3.18 -3.53
CA MET A 405 -4.82 -1.74 -3.28
C MET A 405 -5.46 -1.37 -1.95
N GLN A 406 -6.54 -2.01 -1.59
CA GLN A 406 -7.26 -1.74 -0.35
C GLN A 406 -7.77 -3.01 0.31
N PHE A 407 -7.97 -2.90 1.61
CA PHE A 407 -8.57 -3.92 2.45
C PHE A 407 -9.41 -3.26 3.54
N ALA A 408 -10.24 -4.06 4.18
CA ALA A 408 -10.97 -3.71 5.38
C ALA A 408 -10.75 -4.80 6.44
N VAL A 409 -10.66 -4.40 7.70
CA VAL A 409 -10.55 -5.29 8.86
C VAL A 409 -11.75 -5.06 9.76
N ASP A 410 -12.44 -6.13 10.15
CA ASP A 410 -13.51 -6.04 11.13
C ASP A 410 -12.97 -6.15 12.57
N PRO A 411 -13.80 -5.84 13.59
CA PRO A 411 -13.39 -5.93 15.00
C PRO A 411 -12.94 -7.33 15.45
N GLU A 412 -13.34 -8.37 14.74
CA GLU A 412 -12.96 -9.76 14.97
C GLU A 412 -11.67 -10.16 14.25
N ASN A 413 -11.00 -9.21 13.58
CA ASN A 413 -9.79 -9.40 12.77
C ASN A 413 -10.00 -10.28 11.51
N HIS A 414 -11.21 -10.33 10.96
CA HIS A 414 -11.38 -10.84 9.60
C HIS A 414 -10.96 -9.75 8.62
N LEU A 415 -10.10 -10.09 7.70
CA LEU A 415 -9.61 -9.16 6.68
C LEU A 415 -10.11 -9.59 5.31
N TRP A 416 -10.69 -8.60 4.58
CA TRP A 416 -11.03 -8.75 3.17
C TRP A 416 -10.31 -7.68 2.37
N PHE A 417 -9.77 -8.03 1.20
CA PHE A 417 -9.07 -7.12 0.33
C PHE A 417 -9.48 -7.28 -1.14
N THR A 418 -9.25 -6.24 -1.92
CA THR A 418 -9.49 -6.24 -3.36
C THR A 418 -8.21 -6.57 -4.10
N GLU A 419 -8.33 -7.38 -5.14
CA GLU A 419 -7.29 -7.64 -6.13
C GLU A 419 -7.65 -6.90 -7.41
N TRP A 420 -7.25 -5.64 -7.45
CA TRP A 420 -7.66 -4.67 -8.46
C TRP A 420 -7.49 -5.17 -9.90
N THR A 421 -6.36 -5.83 -10.19
CA THR A 421 -6.02 -6.28 -11.53
C THR A 421 -6.29 -7.76 -11.78
N GLU A 422 -6.87 -8.46 -10.81
CA GLU A 422 -7.22 -9.89 -10.91
C GLU A 422 -8.72 -10.17 -10.86
N ASN A 423 -9.53 -9.10 -10.80
CA ASN A 423 -11.00 -9.20 -10.80
C ASN A 423 -11.55 -10.06 -9.66
N LYS A 424 -10.99 -9.88 -8.46
CA LYS A 424 -11.32 -10.68 -7.28
C LYS A 424 -11.42 -9.83 -6.01
N ILE A 425 -12.10 -10.38 -5.03
CA ILE A 425 -11.94 -10.06 -3.63
C ILE A 425 -11.36 -11.28 -2.92
N ALA A 426 -10.67 -11.10 -1.83
CA ALA A 426 -10.07 -12.20 -1.10
C ALA A 426 -10.22 -12.04 0.40
N LYS A 427 -10.40 -13.17 1.10
CA LYS A 427 -10.40 -13.25 2.56
C LYS A 427 -9.06 -13.74 3.05
N LEU A 428 -8.48 -13.04 4.04
CA LEU A 428 -7.35 -13.50 4.82
C LEU A 428 -7.87 -14.00 6.18
N ASP A 429 -7.54 -15.25 6.52
CA ASP A 429 -7.91 -15.91 7.78
C ASP A 429 -6.71 -15.92 8.74
N ALA A 430 -6.62 -14.87 9.55
CA ALA A 430 -5.56 -14.72 10.55
C ALA A 430 -5.78 -15.57 11.82
N SER A 431 -6.91 -16.27 11.92
CA SER A 431 -7.13 -17.23 13.04
C SER A 431 -6.29 -18.49 12.88
N LYS A 432 -5.80 -18.78 11.66
CA LYS A 432 -4.88 -19.89 11.41
C LYS A 432 -3.52 -19.60 12.01
N GLN A 433 -3.04 -20.57 12.76
CA GLN A 433 -1.75 -20.43 13.45
C GLN A 433 -0.60 -20.27 12.46
N VAL A 434 0.24 -19.27 12.70
CA VAL A 434 1.54 -19.16 12.01
C VAL A 434 2.42 -20.31 12.46
N PRO A 435 3.05 -21.06 11.52
CA PRO A 435 3.71 -22.32 11.85
C PRO A 435 5.02 -22.15 12.60
N ILE A 436 5.51 -20.93 12.77
CA ILE A 436 6.73 -20.61 13.49
C ILE A 436 6.56 -19.41 14.41
N ALA A 437 7.42 -19.36 15.42
CA ALA A 437 7.73 -18.15 16.17
C ALA A 437 9.22 -17.82 16.02
N VAL A 438 9.59 -16.56 16.25
CA VAL A 438 10.97 -16.09 16.15
C VAL A 438 11.37 -15.39 17.45
N VAL A 439 12.57 -15.71 17.93
CA VAL A 439 13.19 -15.08 19.09
C VAL A 439 14.49 -14.42 18.66
N THR A 440 14.60 -13.13 18.96
CA THR A 440 15.79 -12.29 18.70
C THR A 440 16.14 -11.50 19.96
N PRO A 441 17.37 -10.99 20.11
CA PRO A 441 17.63 -9.95 21.10
C PRO A 441 16.78 -8.71 20.79
N ALA A 442 16.32 -8.02 21.83
CA ALA A 442 15.54 -6.79 21.66
C ALA A 442 16.37 -5.65 21.03
N GLU A 443 17.67 -5.63 21.34
CA GLU A 443 18.59 -4.60 20.85
C GLU A 443 20.05 -5.09 20.78
N VAL A 444 20.82 -4.43 19.92
CA VAL A 444 22.28 -4.54 19.83
C VAL A 444 22.89 -3.15 19.72
N ALA A 445 24.16 -2.99 20.10
CA ALA A 445 24.92 -1.76 19.95
C ALA A 445 26.25 -2.03 19.28
N LEU A 446 26.65 -1.15 18.36
CA LEU A 446 27.95 -1.24 17.68
C LEU A 446 28.40 0.14 17.21
N ALA A 447 29.71 0.30 17.01
CA ALA A 447 30.24 1.51 16.41
C ALA A 447 30.10 1.49 14.88
N ARG A 448 30.24 2.65 14.26
CA ARG A 448 30.22 2.80 12.81
C ARG A 448 31.33 1.99 12.15
N GLY A 449 31.02 1.34 11.05
CA GLY A 449 31.95 0.46 10.33
C GLY A 449 32.21 -0.88 11.00
N GLU A 450 31.65 -1.12 12.18
CA GLU A 450 31.78 -2.42 12.87
C GLU A 450 30.67 -3.40 12.46
N SER A 451 30.91 -4.66 12.75
CA SER A 451 29.97 -5.76 12.55
C SER A 451 29.55 -6.36 13.88
N THR A 452 28.29 -6.80 13.97
CA THR A 452 27.79 -7.56 15.10
C THR A 452 27.03 -8.79 14.62
N GLU A 453 27.09 -9.86 15.38
CA GLU A 453 26.33 -11.07 15.14
C GLU A 453 25.05 -11.04 15.98
N ILE A 454 23.91 -11.23 15.34
CA ILE A 454 22.58 -11.26 15.95
C ILE A 454 22.04 -12.68 15.83
N LYS A 455 21.71 -13.29 16.95
CA LYS A 455 21.13 -14.62 17.00
C LYS A 455 19.64 -14.56 16.70
N VAL A 456 19.19 -15.41 15.79
CA VAL A 456 17.80 -15.58 15.39
C VAL A 456 17.40 -17.01 15.61
N THR A 457 16.56 -17.26 16.60
CA THR A 457 16.03 -18.60 16.88
C THR A 457 14.66 -18.74 16.26
N VAL A 458 14.52 -19.67 15.31
CA VAL A 458 13.26 -20.04 14.69
C VAL A 458 12.71 -21.27 15.41
N VAL A 459 11.48 -21.17 15.91
CA VAL A 459 10.80 -22.20 16.70
C VAL A 459 9.59 -22.69 15.91
N ALA A 460 9.55 -23.99 15.60
CA ALA A 460 8.40 -24.61 14.94
C ALA A 460 7.25 -24.85 15.92
N SER A 461 6.02 -24.69 15.46
CA SER A 461 4.83 -25.17 16.17
C SER A 461 4.82 -26.71 16.25
N SER A 462 3.95 -27.25 17.10
CA SER A 462 3.85 -28.70 17.33
C SER A 462 3.36 -29.51 16.13
N ASP A 463 2.74 -28.86 15.18
CA ASP A 463 2.11 -29.43 13.98
C ASP A 463 2.85 -29.07 12.68
N PHE A 464 3.98 -28.37 12.78
CA PHE A 464 4.79 -27.99 11.63
C PHE A 464 6.11 -28.76 11.55
N SER A 465 6.35 -29.33 10.38
CA SER A 465 7.67 -29.82 9.96
C SER A 465 7.92 -29.41 8.51
N GLY A 466 9.05 -28.78 8.24
CA GLY A 466 9.36 -28.28 6.91
C GLY A 466 10.56 -27.35 6.87
N GLN A 467 10.76 -26.74 5.71
CA GLN A 467 11.82 -25.77 5.47
C GLN A 467 11.24 -24.35 5.53
N MET A 468 11.97 -23.46 6.19
CA MET A 468 11.72 -22.02 6.21
C MET A 468 12.93 -21.28 5.64
N MET A 469 12.70 -20.28 4.81
CA MET A 469 13.74 -19.39 4.30
C MET A 469 14.03 -18.31 5.34
N ALA A 470 15.29 -18.00 5.59
CA ALA A 470 15.66 -16.85 6.41
C ALA A 470 15.14 -15.56 5.75
N SER A 471 14.52 -14.72 6.55
CA SER A 471 13.87 -13.48 6.08
C SER A 471 14.30 -12.30 6.94
N GLY A 472 14.53 -11.16 6.32
CA GLY A 472 14.95 -9.96 7.05
C GLY A 472 14.80 -8.70 6.23
N THR A 473 15.08 -7.58 6.89
CA THR A 473 15.10 -6.27 6.27
C THR A 473 16.00 -6.24 5.04
N PHE A 474 15.49 -5.67 3.96
CA PHE A 474 16.26 -5.44 2.74
C PHE A 474 17.44 -4.49 3.00
N MET A 475 18.63 -4.90 2.58
CA MET A 475 19.86 -4.12 2.67
C MET A 475 20.51 -4.02 1.28
N PRO A 476 21.05 -2.85 0.90
CA PRO A 476 21.03 -1.57 1.62
C PRO A 476 19.64 -0.90 1.55
N ASN A 477 19.32 -0.06 2.51
CA ASN A 477 18.10 0.76 2.48
C ASN A 477 18.37 2.22 2.87
N ALA A 478 17.39 3.10 2.61
CA ALA A 478 17.60 4.54 2.76
C ALA A 478 17.90 4.97 4.21
N ALA A 479 17.35 4.27 5.22
CA ALA A 479 17.60 4.59 6.62
C ALA A 479 18.98 4.11 7.10
N LEU A 480 19.45 2.98 6.61
CA LEU A 480 20.69 2.30 7.03
C LEU A 480 21.85 2.51 6.04
N GLY A 481 21.67 3.33 4.99
CA GLY A 481 22.67 3.60 3.98
C GLY A 481 23.15 2.32 3.28
N ASN A 482 24.45 2.18 3.11
CA ASN A 482 25.10 1.01 2.52
C ASN A 482 25.48 -0.06 3.57
N SER A 483 24.87 -0.03 4.76
CA SER A 483 25.01 -1.12 5.74
C SER A 483 24.64 -2.45 5.10
N THR A 484 25.22 -3.53 5.57
CA THR A 484 24.97 -4.87 5.03
C THR A 484 24.47 -5.82 6.10
N GLY A 485 23.74 -6.82 5.66
CA GLY A 485 23.22 -7.87 6.53
C GLY A 485 23.21 -9.22 5.82
N ILE A 486 23.74 -10.25 6.46
CA ILE A 486 23.89 -11.58 5.87
C ILE A 486 23.53 -12.64 6.92
N PHE A 487 22.62 -13.53 6.55
CA PHE A 487 22.34 -14.73 7.35
C PHE A 487 23.42 -15.80 7.16
N SER A 488 23.73 -16.54 8.22
CA SER A 488 24.65 -17.68 8.18
C SER A 488 24.14 -18.85 7.34
N GLU A 489 22.82 -18.96 7.23
CA GLU A 489 22.11 -19.94 6.42
C GLU A 489 20.94 -19.28 5.71
N GLU A 490 20.70 -19.60 4.43
CA GLU A 490 19.57 -19.07 3.67
C GLU A 490 18.24 -19.73 4.05
N SER A 491 18.29 -20.93 4.65
CA SER A 491 17.11 -21.67 5.06
C SER A 491 17.36 -22.54 6.29
N VAL A 492 16.29 -22.79 7.01
CA VAL A 492 16.28 -23.66 8.18
C VAL A 492 15.29 -24.82 8.00
N SER A 493 15.73 -26.03 8.25
CA SER A 493 14.87 -27.22 8.31
C SER A 493 14.44 -27.44 9.75
N LEU A 494 13.15 -27.54 9.98
CA LEU A 494 12.53 -27.68 11.29
C LEU A 494 11.72 -28.99 11.37
N SER A 495 11.75 -29.63 12.52
CA SER A 495 10.83 -30.71 12.90
C SER A 495 9.79 -30.16 13.86
N SER A 496 8.67 -30.86 13.99
CA SER A 496 7.59 -30.52 14.92
C SER A 496 8.12 -30.16 16.32
N GLY A 497 7.77 -28.97 16.81
CA GLY A 497 8.17 -28.45 18.12
C GLY A 497 9.68 -28.22 18.31
N SER A 498 10.50 -28.35 17.27
CA SER A 498 11.94 -28.07 17.36
C SER A 498 12.25 -26.61 17.19
N SER A 499 13.46 -26.21 17.58
CA SER A 499 14.01 -24.89 17.30
C SER A 499 15.36 -24.98 16.62
N LYS A 500 15.69 -23.99 15.80
CA LYS A 500 17.02 -23.84 15.22
C LYS A 500 17.48 -22.39 15.34
N GLU A 501 18.71 -22.20 15.82
CA GLU A 501 19.38 -20.90 15.84
C GLU A 501 20.20 -20.71 14.57
N ILE A 502 20.05 -19.55 13.94
CA ILE A 502 20.90 -19.03 12.87
C ILE A 502 21.44 -17.67 13.27
N SER A 503 22.52 -17.24 12.64
CA SER A 503 23.13 -15.94 12.91
C SER A 503 22.86 -14.99 11.75
N TYR A 504 22.62 -13.71 12.08
CA TYR A 504 22.60 -12.61 11.14
C TYR A 504 23.74 -11.64 11.46
N THR A 505 24.70 -11.52 10.55
CA THR A 505 25.81 -10.57 10.69
C THR A 505 25.38 -9.24 10.11
N PHE A 506 25.18 -8.25 10.97
CA PHE A 506 24.92 -6.86 10.57
C PHE A 506 26.24 -6.05 10.60
N THR A 507 26.54 -5.35 9.51
CA THR A 507 27.70 -4.44 9.41
C THR A 507 27.19 -3.02 9.16
N ALA A 508 27.45 -2.11 10.10
CA ALA A 508 27.08 -0.72 9.97
C ALA A 508 27.98 -0.02 8.94
N GLU A 509 27.39 0.84 8.10
CA GLU A 509 28.15 1.72 7.22
C GLU A 509 29.05 2.68 8.03
N GLN A 510 30.24 3.03 7.49
CA GLN A 510 31.21 3.90 8.17
C GLN A 510 30.65 5.31 8.43
N ASP A 511 29.81 5.81 7.52
CA ASP A 511 29.22 7.15 7.58
C ASP A 511 27.80 7.17 8.16
N LEU A 512 27.31 6.03 8.68
CA LEU A 512 25.98 5.94 9.29
C LEU A 512 25.92 6.89 10.51
N LYS A 513 24.87 7.68 10.59
CA LYS A 513 24.69 8.61 11.72
C LYS A 513 24.49 7.83 13.04
N GLN A 514 25.02 8.39 14.14
CA GLN A 514 24.69 7.87 15.46
C GLN A 514 23.18 7.98 15.71
N GLY A 515 22.62 6.95 16.33
CA GLY A 515 21.18 6.89 16.60
C GLY A 515 20.66 5.48 16.70
N GLN A 516 19.35 5.38 16.87
CA GLN A 516 18.64 4.11 16.95
C GLN A 516 17.98 3.81 15.61
N TYR A 517 18.19 2.60 15.14
CA TYR A 517 17.62 2.05 13.91
C TYR A 517 16.86 0.76 14.25
N THR A 518 16.05 0.29 13.31
CA THR A 518 15.30 -0.97 13.47
C THR A 518 15.56 -1.85 12.26
N ILE A 519 15.84 -3.12 12.50
CA ILE A 519 15.84 -4.17 11.48
C ILE A 519 14.86 -5.26 11.87
N MET A 520 14.27 -5.92 10.88
CA MET A 520 13.36 -7.04 11.07
C MET A 520 14.09 -8.32 10.69
N LEU A 521 14.05 -9.34 11.55
CA LEU A 521 14.71 -10.62 11.33
C LEU A 521 13.79 -11.79 11.65
N GLY A 522 13.79 -12.82 10.82
CA GLY A 522 12.96 -13.99 11.02
C GLY A 522 13.09 -15.04 9.92
N ALA A 523 11.98 -15.71 9.63
CA ALA A 523 11.91 -16.74 8.60
C ALA A 523 10.48 -16.83 8.02
N GLY A 524 10.36 -17.44 6.85
CA GLY A 524 9.07 -17.65 6.20
C GLY A 524 9.13 -18.74 5.14
N ASN A 525 7.95 -19.09 4.63
CA ASN A 525 7.76 -19.96 3.48
C ASN A 525 6.98 -19.24 2.37
N ASP A 526 6.42 -20.01 1.46
CA ASP A 526 5.65 -19.47 0.33
C ASP A 526 4.29 -18.88 0.71
N ASP A 527 3.77 -19.15 1.91
CA ASP A 527 2.47 -18.71 2.38
C ASP A 527 2.56 -17.60 3.43
N VAL A 528 3.58 -17.65 4.29
CA VAL A 528 3.69 -16.77 5.45
C VAL A 528 5.13 -16.56 5.90
N SER A 529 5.45 -15.34 6.37
CA SER A 529 6.69 -15.06 7.09
C SER A 529 6.40 -14.48 8.48
N TYR A 530 7.29 -14.72 9.42
CA TYR A 530 7.27 -14.14 10.76
C TYR A 530 8.62 -13.53 11.07
N MET A 531 8.62 -12.25 11.47
CA MET A 531 9.82 -11.50 11.82
C MET A 531 9.64 -10.73 13.13
N LYS A 532 10.73 -10.51 13.83
CA LYS A 532 10.82 -9.66 15.02
C LYS A 532 11.74 -8.47 14.75
N ALA A 533 11.38 -7.34 15.33
CA ALA A 533 12.22 -6.15 15.30
C ALA A 533 13.42 -6.29 16.25
N VAL A 534 14.58 -5.87 15.79
CA VAL A 534 15.80 -5.69 16.58
C VAL A 534 16.21 -4.22 16.49
N ARG A 535 16.33 -3.55 17.63
CA ARG A 535 16.86 -2.20 17.69
C ARG A 535 18.39 -2.24 17.54
N VAL A 536 18.91 -1.45 16.62
CA VAL A 536 20.34 -1.31 16.36
C VAL A 536 20.78 0.08 16.81
N ASN A 537 21.54 0.16 17.88
CA ASN A 537 22.07 1.40 18.43
C ASN A 537 23.48 1.66 17.86
N ILE A 538 23.60 2.65 16.98
CA ILE A 538 24.88 3.11 16.44
C ILE A 538 25.49 4.15 17.39
N ILE A 539 26.65 3.83 17.97
CA ILE A 539 27.36 4.62 18.99
C ILE A 539 28.64 5.25 18.47
#